data_55b3aefc34d423d3bd1161cf5f3ee7d2
#
_entry.id   55b3aefc34d423d3bd1161cf5f3ee7d2
#
_cell.length_a   1.000
_cell.length_b   1.000
_cell.length_c   1.000
_cell.angle_alpha   90.00
_cell.angle_beta   90.00
_cell.angle_gamma   90.00
#
_symmetry.space_group_name_H-M   'P 1'
#
loop_
_entity.id
_entity.type
_entity.pdbx_description
1 polymer ?
#
loop_
_entity_poly.entity_id
_entity_poly.type
_entity_poly.pdbx_seq_one_letter_code
_entity_poly.pdbx_strand_id
1 'polypeptide(L)'
;MGKATLNPTPDQTFEIIGSEEYDFVKVLAHSRELQTSGDVEGACNERFLAFQRIEELLPEGEELILEWNHRNTQAALELLYASAIDHFLIDDFEMSAALLEMLLDLDPEDHQESIGLLAVDYVAMDEQELFDEVINDISDKYASRTVLMLWSAFRRDGRLPEGEVRRLKSHFGAWYSEFTADEHPADEAYLQDIENERPSLSAQARELWFQTENLWTLHPDFIGALRATMA
;
A
#
# COMPACT_ATOMS: atom_id res chain seq x y z
N MET A 1 -5.84 15.84 -29.65
CA MET A 1 -5.88 15.52 -28.20
C MET A 1 -4.55 15.93 -27.62
N GLY A 2 -4.53 16.96 -26.76
CA GLY A 2 -3.32 17.40 -26.07
C GLY A 2 -2.92 16.32 -25.08
N LYS A 3 -1.74 15.74 -25.29
CA LYS A 3 -1.20 14.71 -24.38
C LYS A 3 -0.42 15.40 -23.25
N ALA A 4 -0.41 14.82 -22.06
CA ALA A 4 0.62 15.11 -21.10
C ALA A 4 2.01 14.78 -21.68
N THR A 5 3.06 15.43 -21.21
CA THR A 5 4.43 15.27 -21.73
C THR A 5 5.43 15.12 -20.58
N LEU A 6 6.52 14.39 -20.84
CA LEU A 6 7.67 14.34 -19.96
C LEU A 6 8.66 15.45 -20.30
N ASN A 7 9.04 16.23 -19.31
CA ASN A 7 10.07 17.26 -19.44
C ASN A 7 11.25 16.95 -18.51
N PRO A 8 12.49 16.88 -19.05
CA PRO A 8 13.65 16.69 -18.21
C PRO A 8 13.92 17.91 -17.33
N THR A 9 14.36 17.68 -16.11
CA THR A 9 14.82 18.71 -15.17
C THR A 9 16.35 18.82 -15.20
N PRO A 10 16.93 19.89 -14.62
CA PRO A 10 18.38 20.02 -14.47
C PRO A 10 19.01 18.90 -13.62
N ASP A 11 18.25 18.31 -12.71
CA ASP A 11 18.72 17.29 -11.74
C ASP A 11 18.60 15.85 -12.28
N GLN A 12 18.40 15.70 -13.61
CA GLN A 12 18.25 14.41 -14.30
C GLN A 12 16.99 13.62 -13.91
N THR A 13 16.01 14.29 -13.31
CA THR A 13 14.67 13.77 -13.10
C THR A 13 13.72 14.26 -14.20
N PHE A 14 12.46 13.83 -14.19
CA PHE A 14 11.45 14.22 -15.18
C PHE A 14 10.18 14.72 -14.51
N GLU A 15 9.63 15.80 -15.05
CA GLU A 15 8.32 16.31 -14.69
C GLU A 15 7.25 15.86 -15.69
N ILE A 16 6.10 15.45 -15.20
CA ILE A 16 4.91 15.22 -16.05
C ILE A 16 4.14 16.52 -16.17
N ILE A 17 4.19 17.13 -17.35
CA ILE A 17 3.45 18.36 -17.63
C ILE A 17 2.07 18.00 -18.17
N GLY A 18 1.03 18.46 -17.48
CA GLY A 18 -0.36 18.36 -17.95
C GLY A 18 -0.65 19.24 -19.16
N SER A 19 -1.76 18.98 -19.83
CA SER A 19 -2.31 19.81 -20.89
C SER A 19 -3.68 20.36 -20.50
N GLU A 20 -4.24 21.25 -21.35
CA GLU A 20 -5.61 21.73 -21.14
C GLU A 20 -6.65 20.60 -21.20
N GLU A 21 -6.37 19.54 -22.01
CA GLU A 21 -7.26 18.41 -22.22
C GLU A 21 -7.05 17.28 -21.19
N TYR A 22 -5.84 17.16 -20.61
CA TYR A 22 -5.53 16.10 -19.66
C TYR A 22 -4.53 16.57 -18.58
N ASP A 23 -4.94 16.47 -17.32
CA ASP A 23 -4.18 16.93 -16.15
C ASP A 23 -4.41 15.96 -15.00
N PHE A 24 -3.33 15.34 -14.50
CA PHE A 24 -3.41 14.32 -13.45
C PHE A 24 -3.96 14.87 -12.12
N VAL A 25 -3.74 16.15 -11.80
CA VAL A 25 -4.31 16.79 -10.62
C VAL A 25 -5.85 16.80 -10.67
N LYS A 26 -6.41 17.08 -11.86
CA LYS A 26 -7.87 17.05 -12.05
C LYS A 26 -8.43 15.64 -11.98
N VAL A 27 -7.73 14.66 -12.58
CA VAL A 27 -8.11 13.24 -12.53
C VAL A 27 -8.09 12.73 -11.10
N LEU A 28 -7.05 13.05 -10.33
CA LEU A 28 -6.95 12.67 -8.92
C LEU A 28 -8.09 13.28 -8.09
N ALA A 29 -8.38 14.56 -8.29
CA ALA A 29 -9.49 15.22 -7.60
C ALA A 29 -10.84 14.57 -7.95
N HIS A 30 -11.09 14.30 -9.24
CA HIS A 30 -12.32 13.66 -9.70
C HIS A 30 -12.47 12.24 -9.17
N SER A 31 -11.40 11.41 -9.18
CA SER A 31 -11.46 10.06 -8.61
C SER A 31 -11.80 10.06 -7.12
N ARG A 32 -11.28 11.04 -6.36
CA ARG A 32 -11.63 11.24 -4.94
C ARG A 32 -13.08 11.67 -4.73
N GLU A 33 -13.61 12.53 -5.60
CA GLU A 33 -15.03 12.93 -5.58
C GLU A 33 -15.95 11.73 -5.86
N LEU A 34 -15.63 10.90 -6.86
CA LEU A 34 -16.37 9.68 -7.17
C LEU A 34 -16.37 8.73 -5.97
N GLN A 35 -15.22 8.46 -5.38
CA GLN A 35 -15.10 7.62 -4.19
C GLN A 35 -15.93 8.15 -3.01
N THR A 36 -15.86 9.45 -2.75
CA THR A 36 -16.61 10.09 -1.65
C THR A 36 -18.12 10.05 -1.90
N SER A 37 -18.55 10.11 -3.15
CA SER A 37 -19.98 9.99 -3.53
C SER A 37 -20.50 8.56 -3.53
N GLY A 38 -19.62 7.57 -3.33
CA GLY A 38 -19.94 6.15 -3.34
C GLY A 38 -19.86 5.49 -4.72
N ASP A 39 -19.42 6.20 -5.76
CA ASP A 39 -19.13 5.63 -7.09
C ASP A 39 -17.71 5.06 -7.11
N VAL A 40 -17.53 3.93 -6.40
CA VAL A 40 -16.22 3.26 -6.27
C VAL A 40 -15.75 2.72 -7.62
N GLU A 41 -16.64 2.15 -8.42
CA GLU A 41 -16.32 1.62 -9.76
C GLU A 41 -15.80 2.74 -10.67
N GLY A 42 -16.48 3.90 -10.68
CA GLY A 42 -16.03 5.07 -11.42
C GLY A 42 -14.65 5.55 -10.97
N ALA A 43 -14.41 5.59 -9.65
CA ALA A 43 -13.10 5.99 -9.10
C ALA A 43 -11.97 5.05 -9.53
N CYS A 44 -12.18 3.73 -9.43
CA CYS A 44 -11.19 2.72 -9.86
C CYS A 44 -10.92 2.82 -11.37
N ASN A 45 -11.96 3.00 -12.20
CA ASN A 45 -11.80 3.18 -13.64
C ASN A 45 -10.97 4.42 -14.00
N GLU A 46 -11.22 5.56 -13.34
CA GLU A 46 -10.42 6.79 -13.54
C GLU A 46 -8.94 6.57 -13.21
N ARG A 47 -8.65 5.90 -12.11
CA ARG A 47 -7.27 5.59 -11.66
C ARG A 47 -6.57 4.64 -12.62
N PHE A 48 -7.26 3.60 -13.07
CA PHE A 48 -6.72 2.65 -14.05
C PHE A 48 -6.44 3.32 -15.40
N LEU A 49 -7.33 4.19 -15.87
CA LEU A 49 -7.08 4.98 -17.09
C LEU A 49 -5.90 5.95 -16.93
N ALA A 50 -5.71 6.50 -15.72
CA ALA A 50 -4.56 7.34 -15.42
C ALA A 50 -3.25 6.53 -15.44
N PHE A 51 -3.23 5.32 -14.88
CA PHE A 51 -2.11 4.39 -15.01
C PHE A 51 -1.74 4.14 -16.47
N GLN A 52 -2.70 3.78 -17.33
CA GLN A 52 -2.45 3.56 -18.75
C GLN A 52 -1.84 4.81 -19.43
N ARG A 53 -2.25 6.01 -19.00
CA ARG A 53 -1.67 7.26 -19.51
C ARG A 53 -0.26 7.51 -19.02
N ILE A 54 0.07 7.13 -17.80
CA ILE A 54 1.45 7.17 -17.29
C ILE A 54 2.32 6.22 -18.13
N GLU A 55 1.88 4.97 -18.30
CA GLU A 55 2.59 3.96 -19.09
C GLU A 55 2.85 4.45 -20.55
N GLU A 56 1.86 5.09 -21.19
CA GLU A 56 2.02 5.68 -22.53
C GLU A 56 3.07 6.83 -22.60
N LEU A 57 3.37 7.47 -21.46
CA LEU A 57 4.35 8.56 -21.40
C LEU A 57 5.78 8.04 -21.24
N LEU A 58 5.94 6.86 -20.62
CA LEU A 58 7.26 6.33 -20.32
C LEU A 58 7.90 5.74 -21.58
N PRO A 59 9.16 6.07 -21.88
CA PRO A 59 9.88 5.48 -22.99
C PRO A 59 10.23 4.01 -22.66
N GLU A 60 10.04 3.12 -23.63
CA GLU A 60 10.36 1.70 -23.44
C GLU A 60 11.87 1.50 -23.15
N GLY A 61 12.15 0.80 -22.05
CA GLY A 61 13.50 0.35 -21.68
C GLY A 61 14.44 1.45 -21.18
N GLU A 62 13.92 2.62 -20.84
CA GLU A 62 14.68 3.68 -20.18
C GLU A 62 14.30 3.76 -18.70
N GLU A 63 15.30 3.72 -17.80
CA GLU A 63 15.11 4.03 -16.39
C GLU A 63 15.00 5.54 -16.24
N LEU A 64 13.91 6.01 -15.61
CA LEU A 64 13.74 7.42 -15.32
C LEU A 64 13.12 7.64 -13.95
N ILE A 65 13.52 8.73 -13.32
CA ILE A 65 13.03 9.14 -12.00
C ILE A 65 12.13 10.37 -12.20
N LEU A 66 10.96 10.34 -11.58
CA LEU A 66 10.01 11.43 -11.64
C LEU A 66 10.23 12.44 -10.50
N GLU A 67 10.05 13.72 -10.79
CA GLU A 67 10.22 14.81 -9.84
C GLU A 67 9.00 14.93 -8.90
N TRP A 68 9.15 14.47 -7.68
CA TRP A 68 8.08 14.50 -6.67
C TRP A 68 7.53 15.90 -6.38
N ASN A 69 8.38 16.91 -6.35
CA ASN A 69 7.96 18.27 -6.00
C ASN A 69 7.13 18.97 -7.10
N HIS A 70 6.99 18.36 -8.29
CA HIS A 70 6.14 18.89 -9.34
C HIS A 70 4.69 18.37 -9.16
N ARG A 71 3.74 19.29 -8.99
CA ARG A 71 2.36 19.00 -8.60
C ARG A 71 1.65 17.96 -9.48
N ASN A 72 1.81 18.04 -10.80
CA ASN A 72 1.14 17.11 -11.73
C ASN A 72 1.83 15.75 -11.75
N THR A 73 3.14 15.71 -11.53
CA THR A 73 3.92 14.47 -11.34
C THR A 73 3.51 13.77 -10.06
N GLN A 74 3.46 14.49 -8.95
CA GLN A 74 2.97 13.97 -7.68
C GLN A 74 1.58 13.36 -7.81
N ALA A 75 0.64 14.07 -8.48
CA ALA A 75 -0.71 13.55 -8.71
C ALA A 75 -0.72 12.27 -9.56
N ALA A 76 0.19 12.14 -10.54
CA ALA A 76 0.33 10.91 -11.32
C ALA A 76 0.82 9.74 -10.46
N LEU A 77 1.84 9.95 -9.62
CA LEU A 77 2.35 8.94 -8.68
C LEU A 77 1.30 8.54 -7.63
N GLU A 78 0.53 9.51 -7.11
CA GLU A 78 -0.60 9.22 -6.20
C GLU A 78 -1.72 8.40 -6.87
N LEU A 79 -2.01 8.64 -8.14
CA LEU A 79 -2.99 7.85 -8.91
C LEU A 79 -2.48 6.43 -9.17
N LEU A 80 -1.20 6.26 -9.44
CA LEU A 80 -0.57 4.95 -9.59
C LEU A 80 -0.67 4.14 -8.30
N TYR A 81 -0.33 4.75 -7.17
CA TYR A 81 -0.46 4.13 -5.85
C TYR A 81 -1.92 3.77 -5.51
N ALA A 82 -2.86 4.69 -5.77
CA ALA A 82 -4.27 4.43 -5.54
C ALA A 82 -4.81 3.29 -6.43
N SER A 83 -4.31 3.17 -7.67
CA SER A 83 -4.66 2.04 -8.53
C SER A 83 -4.11 0.72 -8.00
N ALA A 84 -2.89 0.70 -7.43
CA ALA A 84 -2.35 -0.48 -6.77
C ALA A 84 -3.23 -0.92 -5.59
N ILE A 85 -3.67 0.02 -4.74
CA ILE A 85 -4.60 -0.27 -3.64
C ILE A 85 -5.92 -0.84 -4.17
N ASP A 86 -6.48 -0.31 -5.26
CA ASP A 86 -7.71 -0.83 -5.85
C ASP A 86 -7.57 -2.31 -6.26
N HIS A 87 -6.44 -2.70 -6.86
CA HIS A 87 -6.14 -4.09 -7.21
C HIS A 87 -5.91 -4.97 -5.98
N PHE A 88 -5.19 -4.45 -4.98
CA PHE A 88 -5.01 -5.14 -3.69
C PHE A 88 -6.35 -5.49 -3.03
N LEU A 89 -7.30 -4.56 -3.01
CA LEU A 89 -8.60 -4.74 -2.36
C LEU A 89 -9.51 -5.76 -3.06
N ILE A 90 -9.23 -6.10 -4.32
CA ILE A 90 -9.94 -7.17 -5.07
C ILE A 90 -9.13 -8.45 -5.18
N ASP A 91 -8.07 -8.59 -4.35
CA ASP A 91 -7.17 -9.75 -4.28
C ASP A 91 -6.35 -9.99 -5.57
N ASP A 92 -6.21 -8.98 -6.44
CA ASP A 92 -5.34 -8.99 -7.62
C ASP A 92 -3.93 -8.52 -7.23
N PHE A 93 -3.26 -9.33 -6.41
CA PHE A 93 -1.94 -9.01 -5.85
C PHE A 93 -0.84 -8.92 -6.91
N GLU A 94 -0.97 -9.65 -8.03
CA GLU A 94 -0.01 -9.58 -9.14
C GLU A 94 -0.02 -8.19 -9.77
N MET A 95 -1.20 -7.63 -10.05
CA MET A 95 -1.29 -6.29 -10.64
C MET A 95 -0.96 -5.21 -9.61
N SER A 96 -1.37 -5.38 -8.34
CA SER A 96 -0.97 -4.48 -7.25
C SER A 96 0.55 -4.39 -7.14
N ALA A 97 1.25 -5.51 -7.07
CA ALA A 97 2.71 -5.58 -7.00
C ALA A 97 3.37 -4.91 -8.22
N ALA A 98 2.91 -5.22 -9.43
CA ALA A 98 3.47 -4.63 -10.67
C ALA A 98 3.35 -3.10 -10.69
N LEU A 99 2.23 -2.54 -10.19
CA LEU A 99 2.03 -1.10 -10.08
C LEU A 99 2.93 -0.48 -9.00
N LEU A 100 3.15 -1.17 -7.88
CA LEU A 100 4.04 -0.71 -6.81
C LEU A 100 5.51 -0.79 -7.19
N GLU A 101 5.94 -1.84 -7.91
CA GLU A 101 7.28 -1.94 -8.49
C GLU A 101 7.53 -0.77 -9.45
N MET A 102 6.60 -0.52 -10.37
CA MET A 102 6.66 0.64 -11.27
C MET A 102 6.72 1.96 -10.50
N LEU A 103 5.94 2.11 -9.43
CA LEU A 103 5.96 3.31 -8.59
C LEU A 103 7.33 3.54 -7.95
N LEU A 104 7.95 2.48 -7.39
CA LEU A 104 9.27 2.56 -6.76
C LEU A 104 10.39 2.80 -7.77
N ASP A 105 10.27 2.29 -9.00
CA ASP A 105 11.19 2.61 -10.09
C ASP A 105 11.13 4.09 -10.47
N LEU A 106 9.92 4.67 -10.47
CA LEU A 106 9.68 6.08 -10.80
C LEU A 106 9.97 7.05 -9.65
N ASP A 107 9.81 6.60 -8.41
CA ASP A 107 10.01 7.34 -7.15
C ASP A 107 10.83 6.51 -6.14
N PRO A 108 12.16 6.36 -6.34
CA PRO A 108 13.00 5.53 -5.47
C PRO A 108 13.11 6.04 -4.02
N GLU A 109 12.70 7.28 -3.74
CA GLU A 109 12.62 7.82 -2.38
C GLU A 109 11.37 7.35 -1.62
N ASP A 110 10.47 6.67 -2.33
CA ASP A 110 9.23 6.09 -1.78
C ASP A 110 8.38 7.09 -0.97
N HIS A 111 8.11 8.25 -1.56
CA HIS A 111 7.31 9.29 -0.90
C HIS A 111 5.88 8.84 -0.56
N GLN A 112 5.37 7.76 -1.17
CA GLN A 112 4.07 7.15 -0.87
C GLN A 112 4.13 6.09 0.23
N GLU A 113 5.32 5.74 0.76
CA GLU A 113 5.53 4.63 1.69
C GLU A 113 4.95 3.29 1.16
N SER A 114 5.11 3.07 -0.15
CA SER A 114 4.50 1.97 -0.91
C SER A 114 5.16 0.62 -0.67
N ILE A 115 6.43 0.60 -0.24
CA ILE A 115 7.21 -0.61 0.03
C ILE A 115 6.50 -1.56 1.01
N GLY A 116 5.71 -1.01 1.94
CA GLY A 116 4.94 -1.78 2.91
C GLY A 116 3.86 -2.64 2.26
N LEU A 117 3.13 -2.08 1.30
CA LEU A 117 2.08 -2.78 0.55
C LEU A 117 2.69 -3.80 -0.42
N LEU A 118 3.79 -3.45 -1.08
CA LEU A 118 4.52 -4.37 -1.95
C LEU A 118 4.99 -5.62 -1.18
N ALA A 119 5.53 -5.45 0.03
CA ALA A 119 5.91 -6.57 0.88
C ALA A 119 4.70 -7.45 1.25
N VAL A 120 3.51 -6.87 1.45
CA VAL A 120 2.26 -7.61 1.66
C VAL A 120 1.91 -8.46 0.44
N ASP A 121 1.94 -7.85 -0.75
CA ASP A 121 1.62 -8.54 -2.01
C ASP A 121 2.54 -9.74 -2.24
N TYR A 122 3.85 -9.59 -2.04
CA TYR A 122 4.81 -10.68 -2.18
C TYR A 122 4.54 -11.84 -1.23
N VAL A 123 4.19 -11.58 0.04
CA VAL A 123 3.79 -12.66 0.94
C VAL A 123 2.47 -13.29 0.51
N ALA A 124 1.50 -12.49 0.03
CA ALA A 124 0.23 -13.00 -0.48
C ALA A 124 0.39 -13.92 -1.69
N MET A 125 1.33 -13.61 -2.58
CA MET A 125 1.67 -14.41 -3.76
C MET A 125 2.62 -15.58 -3.49
N ASP A 126 3.15 -15.70 -2.25
CA ASP A 126 4.20 -16.68 -1.86
C ASP A 126 5.57 -16.44 -2.52
N GLU A 127 5.84 -15.19 -2.93
CA GLU A 127 7.09 -14.75 -3.53
C GLU A 127 8.13 -14.41 -2.45
N GLN A 128 8.63 -15.45 -1.77
CA GLN A 128 9.47 -15.30 -0.58
C GLN A 128 10.82 -14.63 -0.88
N GLU A 129 11.40 -14.85 -2.05
CA GLU A 129 12.68 -14.25 -2.43
C GLU A 129 12.53 -12.73 -2.61
N LEU A 130 11.47 -12.28 -3.29
CA LEU A 130 11.16 -10.86 -3.46
C LEU A 130 10.79 -10.19 -2.13
N PHE A 131 10.04 -10.89 -1.28
CA PHE A 131 9.75 -10.41 0.08
C PHE A 131 11.04 -10.19 0.89
N ASP A 132 11.98 -11.13 0.86
CA ASP A 132 13.25 -11.04 1.59
C ASP A 132 14.13 -9.87 1.09
N GLU A 133 13.98 -9.44 -0.16
CA GLU A 133 14.65 -8.26 -0.71
C GLU A 133 14.08 -6.96 -0.11
N VAL A 134 12.76 -6.81 -0.05
CA VAL A 134 12.11 -5.54 0.32
C VAL A 134 11.88 -5.37 1.82
N ILE A 135 11.75 -6.45 2.60
CA ILE A 135 11.40 -6.36 4.02
C ILE A 135 12.44 -5.60 4.86
N ASN A 136 13.68 -5.56 4.41
CA ASN A 136 14.75 -4.85 5.11
C ASN A 136 14.69 -3.33 4.97
N ASP A 137 13.97 -2.82 3.98
CA ASP A 137 13.73 -1.40 3.77
C ASP A 137 12.61 -0.87 4.67
N ILE A 138 11.78 -1.76 5.22
CA ILE A 138 10.79 -1.40 6.22
C ILE A 138 11.44 -1.33 7.60
N SER A 139 11.34 -0.17 8.26
CA SER A 139 11.91 0.02 9.59
C SER A 139 11.34 -0.97 10.62
N ASP A 140 12.22 -1.49 11.48
CA ASP A 140 11.86 -2.39 12.58
C ASP A 140 11.03 -1.72 13.70
N LYS A 141 10.84 -0.41 13.61
CA LYS A 141 9.96 0.37 14.49
C LYS A 141 8.48 0.21 14.14
N TYR A 142 8.18 -0.24 12.92
CA TYR A 142 6.79 -0.45 12.50
C TYR A 142 6.29 -1.85 12.89
N ALA A 143 5.11 -1.88 13.49
CA ALA A 143 4.44 -3.13 13.87
C ALA A 143 4.09 -3.98 12.65
N SER A 144 3.72 -3.34 11.52
CA SER A 144 3.44 -3.98 10.23
C SER A 144 4.57 -4.91 9.80
N ARG A 145 5.83 -4.48 9.93
CA ARG A 145 7.00 -5.33 9.64
C ARG A 145 6.99 -6.63 10.45
N THR A 146 6.71 -6.54 11.76
CA THR A 146 6.67 -7.73 12.62
C THR A 146 5.52 -8.66 12.25
N VAL A 147 4.35 -8.13 11.90
CA VAL A 147 3.21 -8.92 11.41
C VAL A 147 3.55 -9.62 10.10
N LEU A 148 4.15 -8.92 9.15
CA LEU A 148 4.59 -9.48 7.86
C LEU A 148 5.63 -10.58 8.02
N MET A 149 6.62 -10.40 8.90
CA MET A 149 7.63 -11.41 9.22
C MET A 149 7.00 -12.69 9.80
N LEU A 150 6.00 -12.52 10.67
CA LEU A 150 5.25 -13.65 11.23
C LEU A 150 4.43 -14.37 10.17
N TRP A 151 3.76 -13.63 9.29
CA TRP A 151 2.92 -14.21 8.24
C TRP A 151 3.75 -14.91 7.18
N SER A 152 4.84 -14.29 6.70
CA SER A 152 5.78 -14.92 5.78
C SER A 152 6.36 -16.22 6.34
N ALA A 153 6.85 -16.20 7.60
CA ALA A 153 7.36 -17.40 8.23
C ALA A 153 6.29 -18.49 8.41
N PHE A 154 5.05 -18.10 8.72
CA PHE A 154 3.93 -19.03 8.83
C PHE A 154 3.59 -19.67 7.48
N ARG A 155 3.56 -18.89 6.40
CA ARG A 155 3.32 -19.42 5.05
C ARG A 155 4.40 -20.41 4.62
N ARG A 156 5.67 -20.08 4.89
CA ARG A 156 6.81 -20.93 4.52
C ARG A 156 6.91 -22.21 5.36
N ASP A 157 6.78 -22.09 6.70
CA ASP A 157 7.15 -23.15 7.64
C ASP A 157 5.93 -23.77 8.34
N GLY A 158 4.73 -23.24 8.16
CA GLY A 158 3.48 -23.65 8.84
C GLY A 158 3.49 -23.38 10.35
N ARG A 159 4.39 -22.51 10.84
CA ARG A 159 4.53 -22.20 12.27
C ARG A 159 5.03 -20.78 12.49
N LEU A 160 4.63 -20.21 13.63
CA LEU A 160 5.07 -18.88 14.05
C LEU A 160 6.42 -18.94 14.77
N PRO A 161 7.40 -18.08 14.41
CA PRO A 161 8.65 -17.94 15.14
C PRO A 161 8.41 -17.36 16.54
N GLU A 162 8.80 -18.10 17.60
CA GLU A 162 8.56 -17.68 19.00
C GLU A 162 9.17 -16.29 19.33
N GLY A 163 10.32 -15.98 18.73
CA GLY A 163 10.99 -14.69 18.92
C GLY A 163 10.14 -13.52 18.44
N GLU A 164 9.59 -13.63 17.23
CA GLU A 164 8.74 -12.60 16.61
C GLU A 164 7.38 -12.49 17.32
N VAL A 165 6.78 -13.61 17.73
CA VAL A 165 5.56 -13.59 18.57
C VAL A 165 5.81 -12.84 19.88
N ARG A 166 6.94 -13.11 20.54
CA ARG A 166 7.33 -12.41 21.77
C ARG A 166 7.54 -10.91 21.52
N ARG A 167 8.16 -10.56 20.41
CA ARG A 167 8.37 -9.17 19.99
C ARG A 167 7.03 -8.47 19.78
N LEU A 168 6.10 -9.06 19.02
CA LEU A 168 4.77 -8.49 18.80
C LEU A 168 4.04 -8.26 20.13
N LYS A 169 4.06 -9.25 21.04
CA LYS A 169 3.44 -9.14 22.37
C LYS A 169 4.04 -8.03 23.24
N SER A 170 5.38 -7.88 23.23
CA SER A 170 6.08 -7.00 24.17
C SER A 170 6.26 -5.58 23.68
N HIS A 171 6.45 -5.37 22.38
CA HIS A 171 6.72 -4.06 21.79
C HIS A 171 5.51 -3.48 21.05
N PHE A 172 4.66 -4.36 20.51
CA PHE A 172 3.51 -3.98 19.70
C PHE A 172 2.21 -4.60 20.25
N GLY A 173 2.01 -4.54 21.57
CA GLY A 173 0.90 -5.20 22.24
C GLY A 173 -0.48 -4.81 21.73
N ALA A 174 -0.69 -3.57 21.25
CA ALA A 174 -1.93 -3.15 20.65
C ALA A 174 -2.24 -3.94 19.36
N TRP A 175 -1.25 -4.14 18.50
CA TRP A 175 -1.37 -4.95 17.26
C TRP A 175 -1.60 -6.42 17.58
N TYR A 176 -0.86 -6.96 18.58
CA TYR A 176 -1.11 -8.32 19.03
C TYR A 176 -2.55 -8.50 19.53
N SER A 177 -3.04 -7.57 20.32
CA SER A 177 -4.41 -7.59 20.84
C SER A 177 -5.44 -7.48 19.72
N GLU A 178 -5.23 -6.60 18.76
CA GLU A 178 -6.13 -6.40 17.62
C GLU A 178 -6.16 -7.65 16.73
N PHE A 179 -5.01 -8.17 16.29
CA PHE A 179 -4.92 -9.34 15.40
C PHE A 179 -5.38 -10.65 16.06
N THR A 180 -5.50 -10.69 17.38
CA THR A 180 -6.05 -11.83 18.12
C THR A 180 -7.48 -11.62 18.62
N ALA A 181 -8.07 -10.45 18.40
CA ALA A 181 -9.46 -10.16 18.77
C ALA A 181 -10.46 -10.96 17.91
N ASP A 182 -11.63 -11.21 18.47
CA ASP A 182 -12.72 -11.88 17.74
C ASP A 182 -13.55 -10.91 16.91
N GLU A 183 -13.57 -9.62 17.30
CA GLU A 183 -14.34 -8.58 16.64
C GLU A 183 -13.49 -7.32 16.46
N HIS A 184 -13.70 -6.64 15.36
CA HIS A 184 -12.99 -5.40 14.95
C HIS A 184 -14.01 -4.29 14.66
N PRO A 185 -14.68 -3.71 15.68
CA PRO A 185 -15.74 -2.74 15.43
C PRO A 185 -15.21 -1.43 14.89
N ALA A 186 -15.80 -0.95 13.79
CA ALA A 186 -15.63 0.41 13.29
C ALA A 186 -16.61 1.35 14.01
N ASP A 187 -16.50 1.41 15.33
CA ASP A 187 -17.38 2.21 16.19
C ASP A 187 -17.01 3.70 16.19
N GLU A 188 -17.88 4.52 16.76
CA GLU A 188 -17.68 5.98 16.81
C GLU A 188 -16.39 6.36 17.57
N ALA A 189 -15.99 5.58 18.57
CA ALA A 189 -14.79 5.85 19.35
C ALA A 189 -13.53 5.63 18.51
N TYR A 190 -13.49 4.56 17.70
CA TYR A 190 -12.42 4.30 16.75
C TYR A 190 -12.36 5.40 15.68
N LEU A 191 -13.50 5.75 15.06
CA LEU A 191 -13.56 6.78 13.99
C LEU A 191 -13.06 8.14 14.50
N GLN A 192 -13.44 8.54 15.71
CA GLN A 192 -12.95 9.77 16.33
C GLN A 192 -11.46 9.71 16.67
N ASP A 193 -10.94 8.55 17.09
CA ASP A 193 -9.53 8.40 17.47
C ASP A 193 -8.63 8.42 16.24
N ILE A 194 -9.00 7.71 15.16
CA ILE A 194 -8.15 7.62 13.95
C ILE A 194 -8.04 8.97 13.21
N GLU A 195 -9.02 9.86 13.35
CA GLU A 195 -8.99 11.21 12.77
C GLU A 195 -8.09 12.19 13.55
N ASN A 196 -7.60 11.82 14.75
CA ASN A 196 -6.72 12.69 15.52
C ASN A 196 -5.33 12.82 14.85
N GLU A 197 -4.66 13.94 15.08
CA GLU A 197 -3.26 14.14 14.64
C GLU A 197 -2.29 13.05 15.17
N ARG A 198 -2.64 12.42 16.29
CA ARG A 198 -1.89 11.34 16.93
C ARG A 198 -2.85 10.27 17.43
N PRO A 199 -3.28 9.39 16.55
CA PRO A 199 -4.15 8.28 16.93
C PRO A 199 -3.50 7.38 17.98
N SER A 200 -4.32 6.76 18.84
CA SER A 200 -3.82 5.77 19.79
C SER A 200 -3.23 4.57 19.05
N LEU A 201 -2.35 3.82 19.74
CA LEU A 201 -1.78 2.60 19.16
C LEU A 201 -2.86 1.54 18.85
N SER A 202 -3.97 1.55 19.60
CA SER A 202 -5.11 0.66 19.33
C SER A 202 -5.87 1.06 18.07
N ALA A 203 -6.06 2.37 17.83
CA ALA A 203 -6.67 2.85 16.59
C ALA A 203 -5.76 2.57 15.38
N GLN A 204 -4.46 2.79 15.50
CA GLN A 204 -3.48 2.45 14.45
C GLN A 204 -3.45 0.95 14.16
N ALA A 205 -3.53 0.10 15.18
CA ALA A 205 -3.57 -1.34 15.01
C ALA A 205 -4.84 -1.80 14.27
N ARG A 206 -5.98 -1.19 14.61
CA ARG A 206 -7.27 -1.45 13.94
C ARG A 206 -7.29 -0.94 12.51
N GLU A 207 -6.68 0.20 12.26
CA GLU A 207 -6.51 0.72 10.90
C GLU A 207 -5.73 -0.27 10.03
N LEU A 208 -4.60 -0.78 10.52
CA LEU A 208 -3.84 -1.80 9.80
C LEU A 208 -4.68 -3.07 9.56
N TRP A 209 -5.49 -3.48 10.54
CA TRP A 209 -6.40 -4.62 10.36
C TRP A 209 -7.37 -4.35 9.21
N PHE A 210 -8.05 -3.21 9.17
CA PHE A 210 -9.00 -2.89 8.11
C PHE A 210 -8.35 -2.76 6.73
N GLN A 211 -7.15 -2.18 6.68
CA GLN A 211 -6.39 -2.08 5.44
C GLN A 211 -5.99 -3.44 4.85
N THR A 212 -5.96 -4.49 5.68
CA THR A 212 -5.50 -5.84 5.31
C THR A 212 -6.54 -6.94 5.58
N GLU A 213 -7.80 -6.58 5.83
CA GLU A 213 -8.87 -7.52 6.22
C GLU A 213 -9.15 -8.58 5.16
N ASN A 214 -9.06 -8.22 3.87
CA ASN A 214 -9.19 -9.14 2.75
C ASN A 214 -8.19 -10.30 2.87
N LEU A 215 -6.94 -10.04 3.25
CA LEU A 215 -5.91 -11.07 3.43
C LEU A 215 -6.26 -12.06 4.55
N TRP A 216 -6.74 -11.57 5.69
CA TRP A 216 -7.06 -12.41 6.83
C TRP A 216 -8.29 -13.26 6.60
N THR A 217 -9.16 -12.83 5.69
CA THR A 217 -10.29 -13.63 5.18
C THR A 217 -9.79 -14.77 4.29
N LEU A 218 -8.76 -14.52 3.47
CA LEU A 218 -8.13 -15.55 2.63
C LEU A 218 -7.20 -16.48 3.42
N HIS A 219 -6.60 -15.97 4.52
CA HIS A 219 -5.61 -16.69 5.33
C HIS A 219 -6.03 -16.82 6.81
N PRO A 220 -7.22 -17.38 7.13
CA PRO A 220 -7.73 -17.46 8.50
C PRO A 220 -6.88 -18.37 9.41
N ASP A 221 -6.10 -19.28 8.83
CA ASP A 221 -5.20 -20.19 9.53
C ASP A 221 -4.04 -19.43 10.20
N PHE A 222 -3.52 -18.37 9.60
CA PHE A 222 -2.52 -17.50 10.22
C PHE A 222 -3.09 -16.81 11.47
N ILE A 223 -4.28 -16.23 11.38
CA ILE A 223 -4.96 -15.59 12.52
C ILE A 223 -5.26 -16.61 13.61
N GLY A 224 -5.72 -17.81 13.22
CA GLY A 224 -5.93 -18.92 14.15
C GLY A 224 -4.65 -19.35 14.89
N ALA A 225 -3.52 -19.43 14.16
CA ALA A 225 -2.23 -19.74 14.75
C ALA A 225 -1.77 -18.63 15.72
N LEU A 226 -1.98 -17.35 15.37
CA LEU A 226 -1.63 -16.23 16.23
C LEU A 226 -2.47 -16.22 17.51
N ARG A 227 -3.79 -16.47 17.42
CA ARG A 227 -4.69 -16.62 18.58
C ARG A 227 -4.30 -17.77 19.48
N ALA A 228 -3.85 -18.89 18.93
CA ALA A 228 -3.37 -20.02 19.73
C ALA A 228 -2.17 -19.68 20.62
N THR A 229 -1.44 -18.61 20.34
CA THR A 229 -0.35 -18.12 21.20
C THR A 229 -0.82 -17.36 22.45
N MET A 230 -2.14 -17.11 22.61
CA MET A 230 -2.70 -16.48 23.83
C MET A 230 -2.73 -17.44 25.04
N ALA A 231 -2.72 -18.72 24.79
CA ALA A 231 -2.67 -19.76 25.81
C ALA A 231 -1.24 -19.90 26.32
#